data_e1d43abb91bb60a87d63621c2adf4cbc
#
_entry.id   e1d43abb91bb60a87d63621c2adf4cbc
#
_cell.length_a   1.000
_cell.length_b   1.000
_cell.length_c   1.000
_cell.angle_alpha   90.00
_cell.angle_beta   90.00
_cell.angle_gamma   90.00
#
_symmetry.space_group_name_H-M   'P 1'
#
loop_
_entity.id
_entity.type
_entity.pdbx_description
1 polymer ?
#
loop_
_entity_poly.entity_id
_entity_poly.type
_entity_poly.pdbx_seq_one_letter_code
_entity_poly.pdbx_strand_id
1 'polypeptide(L)'
;MSSIFELEKPVFGRENSSIELVEASDADTTLTAAQSVNSLVTMTPTGAKTVTTATAAAIVAELGSGVRIGTTFSITLRNEAASTHAMTLAGGTGVTLDSDNTNTAAAAATRSFLGRVTAIASGSEAITVYSGVTSAH
;
A
#
# COMPACT_ATOMS: atom_id res chain seq x y z
N MET A 1 -29.59 -10.09 21.25
CA MET A 1 -29.24 -9.97 21.01
C MET A 1 -28.62 -9.86 21.07
N SER A 2 -28.52 -9.61 20.88
CA SER A 2 -27.75 -9.45 20.67
C SER A 2 -27.27 -8.92 20.51
N SER A 3 -27.27 -8.73 20.36
CA SER A 3 -26.67 -8.33 20.03
C SER A 3 -26.35 -7.62 19.93
N ILE A 4 -26.51 -7.28 20.15
CA ILE A 4 -26.08 -6.78 19.92
C ILE A 4 -25.40 -6.37 20.02
N PHE A 5 -25.25 -6.37 20.09
CA PHE A 5 -24.37 -6.24 19.98
C PHE A 5 -23.70 -6.27 19.60
N GLU A 6 -23.50 -6.44 19.35
CA GLU A 6 -22.82 -6.63 18.71
C GLU A 6 -22.41 -6.27 18.18
N LEU A 7 -22.60 -6.04 17.97
CA LEU A 7 -22.13 -5.78 17.25
C LEU A 7 -21.79 -5.27 16.86
N GLU A 8 -21.76 -5.09 17.06
CA GLU A 8 -21.36 -4.72 16.52
C GLU A 8 -20.70 -4.17 16.36
N LYS A 9 -20.47 -4.02 16.46
CA LYS A 9 -19.64 -3.59 16.21
C LYS A 9 -19.02 -2.85 16.28
N PRO A 10 -18.90 -2.62 16.36
CA PRO A 10 -18.14 -1.90 16.34
C PRO A 10 -17.35 -1.61 16.24
N VAL A 11 -17.17 -1.66 15.97
CA VAL A 11 -16.26 -1.47 15.77
C VAL A 11 -15.74 -0.72 15.61
N PHE A 12 -15.77 -0.50 15.54
CA PHE A 12 -15.04 0.45 15.36
C PHE A 12 -13.87 0.49 14.65
N GLY A 13 -13.75 0.93 13.79
CA GLY A 13 -12.43 1.13 13.19
C GLY A 13 -11.54 -0.10 13.07
N ARG A 14 -11.94 -1.19 13.59
CA ARG A 14 -11.17 -2.43 13.51
C ARG A 14 -10.96 -2.87 12.07
N GLU A 15 -11.99 -2.76 11.26
CA GLU A 15 -11.87 -3.15 9.86
C GLU A 15 -10.83 -2.29 9.15
N ASN A 16 -10.75 -1.01 9.52
CA ASN A 16 -9.84 -0.09 8.86
C ASN A 16 -8.39 -0.35 9.19
N SER A 17 -8.12 -1.10 10.25
CA SER A 17 -6.75 -1.45 10.63
C SER A 17 -6.34 -2.81 10.13
N SER A 18 -7.21 -3.53 9.43
CA SER A 18 -6.88 -4.82 8.83
C SER A 18 -5.89 -4.63 7.71
N ILE A 19 -4.94 -5.58 7.61
CA ILE A 19 -3.97 -5.61 6.52
C ILE A 19 -4.41 -6.66 5.52
N GLU A 20 -4.53 -6.27 4.27
CA GLU A 20 -4.88 -7.20 3.21
C GLU A 20 -3.64 -7.88 2.67
N LEU A 21 -3.68 -9.20 2.57
CA LEU A 21 -2.61 -9.96 1.93
C LEU A 21 -2.90 -10.03 0.43
N VAL A 22 -1.98 -9.55 -0.38
CA VAL A 22 -2.06 -9.58 -1.83
C VAL A 22 -0.98 -10.52 -2.34
N GLU A 23 -1.38 -11.69 -2.84
CA GLU A 23 -0.43 -12.65 -3.44
C GLU A 23 -0.38 -12.37 -4.93
N ALA A 24 0.57 -11.54 -5.33
CA ALA A 24 0.66 -11.08 -6.71
C ALA A 24 1.33 -12.13 -7.59
N SER A 25 0.83 -12.28 -8.81
CA SER A 25 1.48 -13.13 -9.80
C SER A 25 2.79 -12.49 -10.26
N ASP A 26 3.65 -13.29 -10.88
CA ASP A 26 4.97 -12.85 -11.35
C ASP A 26 4.81 -11.97 -12.60
N ALA A 27 4.43 -10.71 -12.39
CA ALA A 27 4.20 -9.76 -13.45
C ALA A 27 4.17 -8.34 -12.86
N ASP A 28 4.42 -7.35 -13.72
CA ASP A 28 4.12 -5.97 -13.34
C ASP A 28 2.64 -5.88 -12.99
N THR A 29 2.33 -5.25 -11.89
CA THR A 29 1.00 -5.28 -11.29
C THR A 29 0.59 -3.88 -10.88
N THR A 30 -0.68 -3.55 -11.12
CA THR A 30 -1.28 -2.34 -10.59
C THR A 30 -2.27 -2.74 -9.49
N LEU A 31 -2.08 -2.20 -8.30
CA LEU A 31 -2.93 -2.50 -7.17
C LEU A 31 -4.27 -1.77 -7.31
N THR A 32 -5.33 -2.39 -6.83
CA THR A 32 -6.60 -1.69 -6.67
C THR A 32 -6.50 -0.70 -5.51
N ALA A 33 -7.50 0.16 -5.36
CA ALA A 33 -7.52 1.09 -4.24
C ALA A 33 -7.48 0.35 -2.90
N ALA A 34 -8.27 -0.70 -2.74
CA ALA A 34 -8.27 -1.50 -1.51
C ALA A 34 -6.92 -2.16 -1.26
N GLN A 35 -6.24 -2.59 -2.32
CA GLN A 35 -4.91 -3.21 -2.19
C GLN A 35 -3.82 -2.18 -1.98
N SER A 36 -4.10 -0.90 -2.19
CA SER A 36 -3.10 0.17 -2.05
C SER A 36 -3.06 0.75 -0.63
N VAL A 37 -4.00 0.35 0.24
CA VAL A 37 -4.02 0.84 1.61
C VAL A 37 -3.89 -0.35 2.56
N ASN A 38 -2.96 -0.25 3.50
CA ASN A 38 -2.77 -1.25 4.56
C ASN A 38 -2.66 -2.66 4.01
N SER A 39 -1.74 -2.88 3.08
CA SER A 39 -1.57 -4.18 2.44
C SER A 39 -0.15 -4.72 2.59
N LEU A 40 -0.06 -6.03 2.51
CA LEU A 40 1.19 -6.77 2.37
C LEU A 40 1.13 -7.45 1.00
N VAL A 41 1.98 -7.00 0.08
CA VAL A 41 2.05 -7.54 -1.28
C VAL A 41 3.23 -8.50 -1.36
N THR A 42 2.95 -9.76 -1.65
CA THR A 42 4.00 -10.78 -1.81
C THR A 42 4.09 -11.18 -3.28
N MET A 43 5.29 -11.49 -3.72
CA MET A 43 5.54 -11.95 -5.08
C MET A 43 6.84 -12.75 -5.09
N THR A 44 6.91 -13.76 -5.96
CA THR A 44 8.17 -14.46 -6.26
C THR A 44 8.57 -14.08 -7.69
N PRO A 45 9.24 -12.93 -7.88
CA PRO A 45 9.55 -12.48 -9.24
C PRO A 45 10.68 -13.30 -9.87
N THR A 46 10.57 -13.54 -11.17
CA THR A 46 11.62 -14.16 -11.97
C THR A 46 12.35 -13.14 -12.84
N GLY A 47 12.13 -11.86 -12.60
CA GLY A 47 12.77 -10.72 -13.22
C GLY A 47 12.41 -9.49 -12.42
N ALA A 48 12.95 -8.34 -12.77
CA ALA A 48 12.58 -7.09 -12.10
C ALA A 48 11.09 -6.80 -12.35
N LYS A 49 10.34 -6.48 -11.32
CA LYS A 49 8.90 -6.22 -11.41
C LYS A 49 8.55 -4.92 -10.72
N THR A 50 7.52 -4.26 -11.26
CA THR A 50 7.01 -3.02 -10.70
C THR A 50 5.60 -3.25 -10.16
N VAL A 51 5.36 -2.79 -8.94
CA VAL A 51 4.04 -2.79 -8.31
C VAL A 51 3.61 -1.33 -8.25
N THR A 52 2.54 -0.99 -8.96
CA THR A 52 2.06 0.38 -9.05
C THR A 52 0.81 0.54 -8.17
N THR A 53 0.75 1.60 -7.39
CA THR A 53 -0.43 1.88 -6.56
C THR A 53 -1.62 2.29 -7.43
N ALA A 54 -2.80 2.28 -6.83
CA ALA A 54 -3.95 2.95 -7.43
C ALA A 54 -3.69 4.46 -7.49
N THR A 55 -4.55 5.20 -8.17
CA THR A 55 -4.45 6.67 -8.24
C THR A 55 -4.73 7.28 -6.87
N ALA A 56 -4.24 8.50 -6.65
CA ALA A 56 -4.52 9.21 -5.39
C ALA A 56 -6.03 9.39 -5.20
N ALA A 57 -6.77 9.70 -6.26
CA ALA A 57 -8.22 9.87 -6.15
C ALA A 57 -8.88 8.57 -5.67
N ALA A 58 -8.48 7.42 -6.22
CA ALA A 58 -9.05 6.15 -5.82
C ALA A 58 -8.69 5.80 -4.38
N ILE A 59 -7.46 6.08 -3.97
CA ILE A 59 -7.02 5.82 -2.59
C ILE A 59 -7.78 6.71 -1.60
N VAL A 60 -7.93 8.00 -1.91
CA VAL A 60 -8.68 8.91 -1.05
C VAL A 60 -10.13 8.44 -0.91
N ALA A 61 -10.75 7.98 -1.99
CA ALA A 61 -12.10 7.44 -1.94
C ALA A 61 -12.16 6.18 -1.08
N GLU A 62 -11.15 5.31 -1.18
CA GLU A 62 -11.09 4.09 -0.38
C GLU A 62 -10.92 4.38 1.10
N LEU A 63 -10.15 5.41 1.46
CA LEU A 63 -9.96 5.81 2.84
C LEU A 63 -11.25 6.35 3.48
N GLY A 64 -12.20 6.77 2.66
CA GLY A 64 -13.54 7.07 3.13
C GLY A 64 -13.74 8.50 3.60
N SER A 65 -14.90 8.76 4.19
CA SER A 65 -15.32 10.10 4.53
C SER A 65 -14.53 10.73 5.67
N GLY A 66 -13.78 9.94 6.42
CA GLY A 66 -12.92 10.45 7.50
C GLY A 66 -11.55 10.89 7.04
N VAL A 67 -11.24 10.76 5.74
CA VAL A 67 -9.92 11.11 5.23
C VAL A 67 -9.70 12.62 5.34
N ARG A 68 -8.47 12.99 5.66
CA ARG A 68 -8.07 14.39 5.71
C ARG A 68 -6.60 14.51 5.33
N ILE A 69 -6.14 15.71 5.10
CA ILE A 69 -4.72 15.95 4.89
C ILE A 69 -3.98 15.46 6.14
N GLY A 70 -2.96 14.62 5.92
CA GLY A 70 -2.21 14.00 6.98
C GLY A 70 -2.61 12.57 7.31
N THR A 71 -3.74 12.08 6.76
CA THR A 71 -4.12 10.68 6.92
C THR A 71 -3.03 9.79 6.34
N THR A 72 -2.66 8.73 7.07
CA THR A 72 -1.59 7.82 6.67
C THR A 72 -2.11 6.41 6.48
N PHE A 73 -1.37 5.64 5.68
CA PHE A 73 -1.62 4.21 5.46
C PHE A 73 -0.28 3.55 5.14
N SER A 74 -0.24 2.23 5.13
CA SER A 74 1.01 1.52 4.86
C SER A 74 0.85 0.54 3.71
N ILE A 75 1.95 0.33 2.98
CA ILE A 75 2.08 -0.72 1.98
C ILE A 75 3.40 -1.42 2.28
N THR A 76 3.39 -2.74 2.27
CA THR A 76 4.60 -3.51 2.47
C THR A 76 4.80 -4.44 1.27
N LEU A 77 5.99 -4.40 0.69
CA LEU A 77 6.37 -5.33 -0.38
C LEU A 77 7.23 -6.42 0.21
N ARG A 78 6.84 -7.67 0.01
CA ARG A 78 7.63 -8.83 0.42
C ARG A 78 8.07 -9.57 -0.82
N ASN A 79 9.39 -9.56 -1.05
CA ASN A 79 9.98 -10.19 -2.21
C ASN A 79 10.45 -11.58 -1.84
N GLU A 80 9.80 -12.59 -2.40
CA GLU A 80 10.10 -13.99 -2.11
C GLU A 80 11.13 -14.61 -3.06
N ALA A 81 11.71 -13.84 -3.97
CA ALA A 81 12.75 -14.35 -4.84
C ALA A 81 13.97 -14.76 -4.01
N ALA A 82 14.61 -15.87 -4.39
CA ALA A 82 15.78 -16.35 -3.66
C ALA A 82 17.00 -15.46 -3.88
N SER A 83 17.12 -14.87 -5.08
CA SER A 83 18.28 -14.02 -5.44
C SER A 83 17.96 -13.17 -6.65
N THR A 84 18.58 -12.04 -6.73
CA THR A 84 18.78 -11.15 -7.89
C THR A 84 17.58 -10.36 -8.42
N HIS A 85 16.35 -10.76 -8.18
CA HIS A 85 15.20 -10.08 -8.77
C HIS A 85 14.54 -9.14 -7.78
N ALA A 86 14.26 -7.91 -8.19
CA ALA A 86 13.76 -6.87 -7.30
C ALA A 86 12.29 -6.55 -7.60
N MET A 87 11.58 -6.13 -6.57
CA MET A 87 10.23 -5.53 -6.69
C MET A 87 10.37 -4.05 -6.39
N THR A 88 9.84 -3.20 -7.26
CA THR A 88 9.89 -1.75 -7.09
C THR A 88 8.47 -1.20 -6.98
N LEU A 89 8.23 -0.36 -5.98
CA LEU A 89 6.94 0.33 -5.86
C LEU A 89 6.96 1.57 -6.75
N ALA A 90 5.87 1.79 -7.46
CA ALA A 90 5.64 2.97 -8.26
C ALA A 90 4.30 3.59 -7.88
N GLY A 91 4.15 4.88 -8.07
CA GLY A 91 2.92 5.58 -7.76
C GLY A 91 2.00 5.70 -8.98
N GLY A 92 0.71 5.50 -8.76
CA GLY A 92 -0.30 5.86 -9.74
C GLY A 92 -0.45 7.37 -9.85
N THR A 93 -1.36 7.83 -10.70
CA THR A 93 -1.58 9.26 -10.88
C THR A 93 -1.88 9.95 -9.54
N GLY A 94 -1.17 11.02 -9.26
CA GLY A 94 -1.32 11.78 -8.01
C GLY A 94 -0.55 11.21 -6.83
N VAL A 95 0.08 10.05 -6.98
CA VAL A 95 0.90 9.44 -5.94
C VAL A 95 2.36 9.65 -6.27
N THR A 96 3.07 10.34 -5.39
CA THR A 96 4.50 10.65 -5.56
C THR A 96 5.29 9.86 -4.52
N LEU A 97 6.35 9.19 -4.96
CA LEU A 97 7.25 8.51 -4.05
C LEU A 97 8.42 9.44 -3.71
N ASP A 98 8.80 9.43 -2.43
CA ASP A 98 9.92 10.23 -1.97
C ASP A 98 11.19 9.76 -2.68
N SER A 99 11.81 10.69 -3.42
CA SER A 99 12.96 10.36 -4.25
C SER A 99 14.25 10.21 -3.45
N ASP A 100 14.25 10.57 -2.18
CA ASP A 100 15.45 10.48 -1.35
C ASP A 100 15.73 9.04 -0.92
N ASN A 101 14.83 8.12 -1.17
CA ASN A 101 14.93 6.74 -0.69
C ASN A 101 14.73 5.76 -1.83
N THR A 102 15.21 4.55 -1.57
CA THR A 102 15.00 3.44 -2.50
C THR A 102 13.56 2.92 -2.37
N ASN A 103 12.90 2.76 -3.51
CA ASN A 103 11.53 2.23 -3.54
C ASN A 103 11.50 0.75 -3.90
N THR A 104 12.58 0.05 -3.64
CA THR A 104 12.79 -1.32 -4.11
C THR A 104 12.96 -2.28 -2.95
N ALA A 105 12.26 -3.41 -3.01
CA ALA A 105 12.52 -4.55 -2.15
C ALA A 105 13.41 -5.52 -2.91
N ALA A 106 14.63 -5.69 -2.44
CA ALA A 106 15.57 -6.63 -3.05
C ALA A 106 15.10 -8.06 -2.83
N ALA A 107 15.72 -9.00 -3.55
CA ALA A 107 15.42 -10.41 -3.37
C ALA A 107 15.57 -10.81 -1.90
N ALA A 108 14.66 -11.65 -1.43
CA ALA A 108 14.63 -12.14 -0.05
C ALA A 108 14.57 -11.00 0.97
N ALA A 109 13.87 -9.91 0.64
CA ALA A 109 13.74 -8.77 1.55
C ALA A 109 12.30 -8.25 1.55
N THR A 110 11.96 -7.59 2.63
CA THR A 110 10.67 -6.92 2.81
C THR A 110 10.94 -5.44 3.02
N ARG A 111 10.19 -4.59 2.33
CA ARG A 111 10.28 -3.13 2.55
C ARG A 111 8.90 -2.58 2.81
N SER A 112 8.80 -1.77 3.86
CA SER A 112 7.56 -1.10 4.22
C SER A 112 7.58 0.33 3.70
N PHE A 113 6.39 0.84 3.36
CA PHE A 113 6.19 2.19 2.86
C PHE A 113 5.06 2.84 3.64
N LEU A 114 5.18 4.13 3.89
CA LEU A 114 4.15 4.93 4.53
C LEU A 114 3.59 5.92 3.51
N GLY A 115 2.29 5.85 3.26
CA GLY A 115 1.61 6.84 2.45
C GLY A 115 0.99 7.92 3.32
N ARG A 116 1.03 9.16 2.84
CA ARG A 116 0.44 10.29 3.54
C ARG A 116 -0.35 11.12 2.55
N VAL A 117 -1.61 11.37 2.87
CA VAL A 117 -2.48 12.20 2.05
C VAL A 117 -2.08 13.66 2.21
N THR A 118 -1.78 14.32 1.09
CA THR A 118 -1.36 15.72 1.09
C THR A 118 -2.40 16.66 0.48
N ALA A 119 -3.37 16.14 -0.28
CA ALA A 119 -4.49 16.94 -0.80
C ALA A 119 -5.68 16.01 -1.00
N ILE A 120 -6.88 16.54 -0.72
CA ILE A 120 -8.12 15.76 -0.82
C ILE A 120 -9.17 16.41 -1.71
N ALA A 121 -8.87 17.56 -2.34
CA ALA A 121 -9.82 18.22 -3.22
C ALA A 121 -10.10 17.36 -4.44
N SER A 122 -11.37 17.23 -4.80
CA SER A 122 -11.78 16.40 -5.94
C SER A 122 -11.07 16.85 -7.21
N GLY A 123 -10.43 15.89 -7.88
CA GLY A 123 -9.64 16.15 -9.09
C GLY A 123 -8.21 16.61 -8.83
N SER A 124 -7.86 16.85 -7.56
CA SER A 124 -6.51 17.30 -7.18
C SER A 124 -5.95 16.49 -6.01
N GLU A 125 -6.48 15.30 -5.78
CA GLU A 125 -6.01 14.45 -4.71
C GLU A 125 -4.52 14.14 -4.89
N ALA A 126 -3.79 14.15 -3.79
CA ALA A 126 -2.35 13.89 -3.83
C ALA A 126 -1.92 13.10 -2.61
N ILE A 127 -0.96 12.23 -2.83
CA ILE A 127 -0.40 11.36 -1.80
C ILE A 127 1.11 11.31 -2.00
N THR A 128 1.85 11.38 -0.90
CA THR A 128 3.30 11.16 -0.91
C THR A 128 3.58 9.86 -0.18
N VAL A 129 4.42 9.02 -0.75
CA VAL A 129 4.79 7.73 -0.18
C VAL A 129 6.26 7.78 0.20
N TYR A 130 6.56 7.42 1.43
CA TYR A 130 7.92 7.38 1.95
C TYR A 130 8.33 5.92 2.13
N SER A 131 9.53 5.57 1.67
CA SER A 131 10.05 4.24 1.90
C SER A 131 10.59 4.13 3.33
N GLY A 132 10.27 3.03 3.97
CA GLY A 132 10.74 2.72 5.31
C GLY A 132 11.92 1.78 5.27
N VAL A 133 12.14 1.10 6.39
CA VAL A 133 13.25 0.16 6.53
C VAL A 133 13.01 -1.08 5.70
N THR A 134 14.10 -1.76 5.34
CA THR A 134 14.04 -3.10 4.75
C THR A 134 14.50 -4.12 5.77
N SER A 135 14.04 -5.34 5.58
CA SER A 135 14.41 -6.47 6.41
C SER A 135 14.64 -7.66 5.50
N ALA A 136 15.84 -8.22 5.56
CA ALA A 136 16.13 -9.45 4.83
C ALA A 136 15.50 -10.65 5.52
N HIS A 137 15.14 -11.67 4.73
CA HIS A 137 14.56 -12.89 5.29
C HIS A 137 14.93 -14.15 4.52
#